data_182d4fc4e098053394a0269f2c0c2472
#
_entry.id   182d4fc4e098053394a0269f2c0c2472
#
_cell.length_a   1.000
_cell.length_b   1.000
_cell.length_c   1.000
_cell.angle_alpha   90.00
_cell.angle_beta   90.00
_cell.angle_gamma   90.00
#
_symmetry.space_group_name_H-M   'P 1'
#
loop_
_entity.id
_entity.type
_entity.pdbx_description
1 polymer ?
#
loop_
_entity_poly.entity_id
_entity_poly.type
_entity_poly.pdbx_seq_one_letter_code
_entity_poly.pdbx_strand_id
1 'polypeptide(L)'
;MVLAASSALLLPMLAAGPPGQAVGPLTAGPLKAVSSISVIQAVPGATVDVSVDGRSVATGAEVGDILGPFDLSPGGHEVTFTGPGIDVASSLEVATGASTDVVLHLPAEVGGDPVVHSYDAPTGAIGPDKARVVLAHTATVAPADVRVNGETVFTNIANGEFAEAEVPAGTHEVALIPSGSTADPILGPLDVALEARTLSMIYAYGNPRDGSMNVIAHTAALTADGAVRPTTIDTGSAGLARGITVNPFLLGG
;
A
#
# COMPACT_ATOMS: atom_id res chain seq x y z
N MET A 1 77.95 39.73 -54.35
CA MET A 1 78.21 39.53 -52.95
C MET A 1 76.89 39.56 -52.22
N VAL A 2 76.35 38.41 -51.98
CA VAL A 2 75.00 38.24 -51.41
C VAL A 2 75.18 37.41 -50.15
N LEU A 3 74.85 38.00 -49.00
CA LEU A 3 74.80 37.31 -47.71
C LEU A 3 73.44 36.55 -47.56
N ALA A 4 73.55 35.28 -47.29
CA ALA A 4 72.42 34.43 -46.96
C ALA A 4 72.30 34.40 -45.42
N ALA A 5 71.13 34.82 -44.88
CA ALA A 5 70.82 34.71 -43.49
C ALA A 5 69.99 33.40 -43.27
N SER A 6 70.51 32.48 -42.48
CA SER A 6 69.82 31.29 -42.06
C SER A 6 68.97 31.57 -40.80
N SER A 7 67.68 31.47 -40.91
CA SER A 7 66.76 31.54 -39.74
C SER A 7 66.56 30.15 -39.17
N ALA A 8 66.96 29.96 -37.91
CA ALA A 8 66.72 28.74 -37.15
C ALA A 8 65.31 28.78 -36.55
N LEU A 9 64.49 27.81 -36.91
CA LEU A 9 63.14 27.60 -36.38
C LEU A 9 63.23 26.81 -35.07
N LEU A 10 62.93 27.46 -33.92
CA LEU A 10 62.78 26.77 -32.67
C LEU A 10 61.36 26.15 -32.62
N LEU A 11 61.24 24.83 -32.57
CA LEU A 11 60.01 24.12 -32.22
C LEU A 11 59.87 24.14 -30.66
N PRO A 12 58.69 24.44 -30.14
CA PRO A 12 58.42 24.24 -28.70
C PRO A 12 58.24 22.75 -28.40
N MET A 13 59.00 22.23 -27.44
CA MET A 13 58.76 20.92 -26.84
C MET A 13 57.42 20.91 -26.10
N LEU A 14 56.49 20.06 -26.58
CA LEU A 14 55.28 19.75 -25.83
C LEU A 14 55.66 18.87 -24.64
N ALA A 15 55.45 19.39 -23.42
CA ALA A 15 55.62 18.64 -22.19
C ALA A 15 54.49 17.58 -22.12
N ALA A 16 54.84 16.29 -22.08
CA ALA A 16 53.91 15.23 -21.80
C ALA A 16 53.36 15.39 -20.35
N GLY A 17 52.07 15.59 -20.24
CA GLY A 17 51.37 15.57 -18.94
C GLY A 17 51.42 14.16 -18.30
N PRO A 18 51.24 14.06 -16.98
CA PRO A 18 51.27 12.80 -16.28
C PRO A 18 50.17 11.86 -16.81
N PRO A 19 50.41 10.52 -16.83
CA PRO A 19 49.40 9.56 -17.29
C PRO A 19 48.17 9.67 -16.43
N GLY A 20 47.01 9.88 -17.08
CA GLY A 20 45.71 9.97 -16.42
C GLY A 20 45.47 8.68 -15.63
N GLN A 21 45.20 8.85 -14.35
CA GLN A 21 44.74 7.74 -13.50
C GLN A 21 43.43 7.21 -14.08
N ALA A 22 43.45 5.95 -14.49
CA ALA A 22 42.20 5.25 -14.86
C ALA A 22 41.28 5.25 -13.66
N VAL A 23 40.17 5.97 -13.76
CA VAL A 23 39.08 5.88 -12.78
C VAL A 23 38.52 4.45 -12.90
N GLY A 24 38.78 3.64 -11.88
CA GLY A 24 38.21 2.30 -11.80
C GLY A 24 36.68 2.33 -11.90
N PRO A 25 36.06 1.25 -12.34
CA PRO A 25 34.61 1.19 -12.43
C PRO A 25 34.01 1.49 -11.06
N LEU A 26 33.11 2.48 -11.00
CA LEU A 26 32.29 2.77 -9.83
C LEU A 26 31.46 1.51 -9.56
N THR A 27 31.87 0.74 -8.56
CA THR A 27 31.07 -0.37 -8.07
C THR A 27 29.84 0.27 -7.38
N ALA A 28 28.70 0.28 -8.07
CA ALA A 28 27.44 0.63 -7.42
C ALA A 28 27.25 -0.35 -6.26
N GLY A 29 27.29 0.16 -5.02
CA GLY A 29 26.91 -0.63 -3.86
C GLY A 29 25.48 -1.13 -4.05
N PRO A 30 25.08 -2.22 -3.36
CA PRO A 30 23.71 -2.70 -3.43
C PRO A 30 22.78 -1.55 -3.04
N LEU A 31 21.80 -1.27 -3.91
CA LEU A 31 20.72 -0.32 -3.60
C LEU A 31 20.09 -0.83 -2.30
N LYS A 32 20.09 0.00 -1.26
CA LYS A 32 19.35 -0.32 -0.04
C LYS A 32 17.89 -0.50 -0.44
N ALA A 33 17.32 -1.66 -0.11
CA ALA A 33 15.89 -1.84 -0.20
C ALA A 33 15.22 -0.77 0.67
N VAL A 34 14.39 0.05 0.05
CA VAL A 34 13.63 1.08 0.76
C VAL A 34 12.43 0.40 1.35
N SER A 35 12.19 0.62 2.64
CA SER A 35 10.97 0.19 3.31
C SER A 35 9.97 1.34 3.27
N SER A 36 8.70 1.06 3.21
CA SER A 36 7.67 2.11 3.14
C SER A 36 6.43 1.72 3.93
N ILE A 37 5.71 2.74 4.39
CA ILE A 37 4.36 2.57 4.91
C ILE A 37 3.37 3.40 4.10
N SER A 38 2.15 2.89 3.98
CA SER A 38 0.98 3.68 3.60
C SER A 38 0.02 3.75 4.78
N VAL A 39 -0.61 4.90 5.00
CA VAL A 39 -1.55 5.09 6.10
C VAL A 39 -2.96 5.19 5.54
N ILE A 40 -3.87 4.37 6.04
CA ILE A 40 -5.25 4.28 5.57
C ILE A 40 -6.20 4.74 6.67
N GLN A 41 -7.06 5.72 6.35
CA GLN A 41 -8.14 6.17 7.21
C GLN A 41 -9.42 5.39 6.87
N ALA A 42 -9.88 4.51 7.80
CA ALA A 42 -11.05 3.65 7.62
C ALA A 42 -12.12 3.84 8.70
N VAL A 43 -12.13 5.00 9.41
CA VAL A 43 -13.17 5.35 10.40
C VAL A 43 -14.23 6.22 9.74
N PRO A 44 -15.47 5.72 9.54
CA PRO A 44 -16.55 6.49 8.92
C PRO A 44 -16.86 7.79 9.68
N GLY A 45 -17.02 8.88 8.91
CA GLY A 45 -17.43 10.18 9.46
C GLY A 45 -16.37 10.90 10.30
N ALA A 46 -15.17 10.36 10.42
CA ALA A 46 -14.07 10.99 11.12
C ALA A 46 -13.10 11.68 10.17
N THR A 47 -12.49 12.75 10.65
CA THR A 47 -11.39 13.47 10.00
C THR A 47 -10.21 13.49 10.96
N VAL A 48 -9.02 13.11 10.51
CA VAL A 48 -7.84 12.99 11.37
C VAL A 48 -6.61 13.66 10.76
N ASP A 49 -5.76 14.18 11.62
CA ASP A 49 -4.38 14.54 11.30
C ASP A 49 -3.49 13.33 11.57
N VAL A 50 -2.50 13.13 10.71
CA VAL A 50 -1.58 11.99 10.82
C VAL A 50 -0.16 12.47 10.97
N SER A 51 0.57 11.88 11.92
CA SER A 51 2.02 12.07 12.04
C SER A 51 2.75 10.73 12.08
N VAL A 52 3.99 10.74 11.58
CA VAL A 52 4.92 9.61 11.63
C VAL A 52 6.18 10.10 12.33
N ASP A 53 6.60 9.41 13.41
CA ASP A 53 7.73 9.80 14.27
C ASP A 53 7.66 11.27 14.74
N GLY A 54 6.44 11.72 15.09
CA GLY A 54 6.17 13.09 15.52
C GLY A 54 6.19 14.13 14.39
N ARG A 55 6.38 13.72 13.13
CA ARG A 55 6.33 14.61 11.96
C ARG A 55 4.96 14.52 11.30
N SER A 56 4.27 15.65 11.16
CA SER A 56 3.00 15.68 10.43
C SER A 56 3.21 15.30 8.96
N VAL A 57 2.42 14.31 8.50
CA VAL A 57 2.43 13.81 7.11
C VAL A 57 1.12 14.08 6.38
N ALA A 58 0.03 14.29 7.12
CA ALA A 58 -1.25 14.73 6.57
C ALA A 58 -2.06 15.49 7.61
N THR A 59 -2.97 16.35 7.14
CA THR A 59 -3.98 17.03 7.96
C THR A 59 -5.34 16.86 7.33
N GLY A 60 -6.34 16.56 8.16
CA GLY A 60 -7.71 16.45 7.71
C GLY A 60 -7.98 15.24 6.81
N ALA A 61 -7.29 14.11 7.04
CA ALA A 61 -7.53 12.89 6.28
C ALA A 61 -8.95 12.35 6.57
N GLU A 62 -9.69 12.06 5.52
CA GLU A 62 -11.05 11.55 5.56
C GLU A 62 -11.09 10.03 5.32
N VAL A 63 -12.24 9.42 5.63
CA VAL A 63 -12.43 7.99 5.37
C VAL A 63 -12.25 7.66 3.88
N GLY A 64 -11.43 6.65 3.60
CA GLY A 64 -11.06 6.24 2.25
C GLY A 64 -9.71 6.79 1.78
N ASP A 65 -9.13 7.77 2.50
CA ASP A 65 -7.82 8.29 2.14
C ASP A 65 -6.72 7.25 2.39
N ILE A 66 -5.83 7.15 1.41
CA ILE A 66 -4.60 6.37 1.44
C ILE A 66 -3.45 7.34 1.29
N LEU A 67 -2.68 7.51 2.35
CA LEU A 67 -1.59 8.47 2.46
C LEU A 67 -0.24 7.79 2.28
N GLY A 68 0.66 8.39 1.54
CA GLY A 68 1.98 7.81 1.27
C GLY A 68 2.12 7.31 -0.17
N PRO A 69 3.02 6.33 -0.47
CA PRO A 69 3.89 5.69 0.52
C PRO A 69 4.92 6.63 1.13
N PHE A 70 5.21 6.45 2.42
CA PHE A 70 6.27 7.17 3.14
C PHE A 70 7.47 6.24 3.30
N ASP A 71 8.63 6.68 2.81
CA ASP A 71 9.88 5.94 2.96
C ASP A 71 10.37 6.00 4.40
N LEU A 72 10.61 4.84 5.02
CA LEU A 72 11.11 4.72 6.38
C LEU A 72 12.38 3.86 6.42
N SER A 73 13.21 4.08 7.44
CA SER A 73 14.30 3.16 7.75
C SER A 73 13.73 1.88 8.37
N PRO A 74 14.39 0.72 8.26
CA PRO A 74 14.02 -0.43 9.07
C PRO A 74 14.15 -0.13 10.56
N GLY A 75 13.22 -0.65 11.37
CA GLY A 75 13.18 -0.48 12.83
C GLY A 75 11.84 -0.01 13.35
N GLY A 76 11.84 0.41 14.62
CA GLY A 76 10.65 0.89 15.32
C GLY A 76 10.25 2.31 14.88
N HIS A 77 8.97 2.50 14.60
CA HIS A 77 8.35 3.77 14.23
C HIS A 77 7.04 3.96 14.99
N GLU A 78 6.58 5.21 15.08
CA GLU A 78 5.30 5.56 15.68
C GLU A 78 4.44 6.30 14.66
N VAL A 79 3.18 5.87 14.53
CA VAL A 79 2.15 6.57 13.75
C VAL A 79 1.09 7.06 14.72
N THR A 80 0.77 8.36 14.67
CA THR A 80 -0.22 9.00 15.54
C THR A 80 -1.35 9.57 14.70
N PHE A 81 -2.58 9.35 15.17
CA PHE A 81 -3.81 9.88 14.60
C PHE A 81 -4.49 10.78 15.61
N THR A 82 -4.76 12.03 15.24
CA THR A 82 -5.44 13.00 16.11
C THR A 82 -6.61 13.64 15.39
N GLY A 83 -7.74 13.76 16.09
CA GLY A 83 -8.96 14.35 15.54
C GLY A 83 -10.05 14.48 16.59
N PRO A 84 -11.24 14.97 16.24
CA PRO A 84 -12.35 15.07 17.19
C PRO A 84 -12.73 13.70 17.75
N GLY A 85 -12.39 13.45 19.03
CA GLY A 85 -12.64 12.17 19.70
C GLY A 85 -11.68 11.05 19.31
N ILE A 86 -10.60 11.35 18.61
CA ILE A 86 -9.57 10.39 18.22
C ILE A 86 -8.21 10.91 18.68
N ASP A 87 -7.52 10.12 19.50
CA ASP A 87 -6.12 10.34 19.90
C ASP A 87 -5.48 8.95 20.07
N VAL A 88 -4.92 8.44 18.98
CA VAL A 88 -4.40 7.08 18.92
C VAL A 88 -2.96 7.11 18.41
N ALA A 89 -2.05 6.54 19.20
CA ALA A 89 -0.67 6.29 18.79
C ALA A 89 -0.44 4.78 18.66
N SER A 90 0.24 4.38 17.60
CA SER A 90 0.57 2.99 17.32
C SER A 90 2.04 2.85 16.99
N SER A 91 2.71 1.93 17.68
CA SER A 91 4.10 1.54 17.36
C SER A 91 4.08 0.39 16.36
N LEU A 92 4.96 0.45 15.36
CA LEU A 92 5.16 -0.63 14.39
C LEU A 92 6.65 -0.88 14.17
N GLU A 93 6.99 -2.13 13.83
CA GLU A 93 8.32 -2.51 13.37
C GLU A 93 8.31 -2.65 11.85
N VAL A 94 9.14 -1.86 11.18
CA VAL A 94 9.27 -1.89 9.72
C VAL A 94 10.48 -2.75 9.34
N ALA A 95 10.23 -3.87 8.67
CA ALA A 95 11.28 -4.75 8.18
C ALA A 95 11.98 -4.17 6.94
N THR A 96 13.23 -4.58 6.70
CA THR A 96 14.00 -4.12 5.53
C THR A 96 13.31 -4.51 4.22
N GLY A 97 12.98 -3.53 3.40
CA GLY A 97 12.33 -3.71 2.10
C GLY A 97 10.85 -4.07 2.20
N ALA A 98 10.25 -3.98 3.37
CA ALA A 98 8.81 -4.18 3.56
C ALA A 98 8.02 -2.98 3.00
N SER A 99 6.82 -3.28 2.52
CA SER A 99 5.75 -2.32 2.27
C SER A 99 4.60 -2.68 3.20
N THR A 100 4.20 -1.75 4.06
CA THR A 100 3.23 -2.02 5.13
C THR A 100 2.11 -0.99 5.08
N ASP A 101 0.86 -1.46 5.14
CA ASP A 101 -0.29 -0.58 5.31
C ASP A 101 -0.65 -0.48 6.80
N VAL A 102 -0.77 0.76 7.29
CA VAL A 102 -1.18 1.09 8.67
C VAL A 102 -2.59 1.63 8.62
N VAL A 103 -3.54 0.91 9.19
CA VAL A 103 -4.97 1.18 9.04
C VAL A 103 -5.59 1.61 10.37
N LEU A 104 -6.12 2.82 10.42
CA LEU A 104 -6.97 3.29 11.51
C LEU A 104 -8.41 2.86 11.22
N HIS A 105 -9.04 2.10 12.11
CA HIS A 105 -10.41 1.61 11.93
C HIS A 105 -11.14 1.44 13.26
N LEU A 106 -12.45 1.18 13.19
CA LEU A 106 -13.24 0.89 14.38
C LEU A 106 -13.06 -0.57 14.84
N PRO A 107 -13.11 -0.86 16.15
CA PRO A 107 -13.08 -2.21 16.68
C PRO A 107 -14.37 -2.98 16.36
N ALA A 108 -14.39 -4.28 16.65
CA ALA A 108 -15.58 -5.12 16.53
C ALA A 108 -16.73 -4.65 17.45
N GLU A 109 -16.39 -4.06 18.58
CA GLU A 109 -17.35 -3.53 19.57
C GLU A 109 -17.94 -2.20 19.09
N VAL A 110 -19.25 -2.11 19.10
CA VAL A 110 -19.96 -0.87 18.72
C VAL A 110 -19.73 0.22 19.77
N GLY A 111 -19.25 1.38 19.32
CA GLY A 111 -18.94 2.52 20.18
C GLY A 111 -17.60 2.43 20.89
N GLY A 112 -16.78 1.43 20.55
CA GLY A 112 -15.39 1.37 21.02
C GLY A 112 -14.51 2.42 20.33
N ASP A 113 -13.40 2.77 20.99
CA ASP A 113 -12.41 3.71 20.44
C ASP A 113 -11.72 3.12 19.19
N PRO A 114 -11.36 3.95 18.21
CA PRO A 114 -10.61 3.51 17.04
C PRO A 114 -9.31 2.79 17.42
N VAL A 115 -8.95 1.78 16.61
CA VAL A 115 -7.75 0.97 16.78
C VAL A 115 -6.91 1.02 15.50
N VAL A 116 -5.62 0.67 15.62
CA VAL A 116 -4.70 0.62 14.50
C VAL A 116 -4.18 -0.81 14.33
N HIS A 117 -4.26 -1.31 13.10
CA HIS A 117 -3.58 -2.54 12.69
C HIS A 117 -2.64 -2.27 11.52
N SER A 118 -1.57 -3.05 11.43
CA SER A 118 -0.62 -2.99 10.32
C SER A 118 -0.64 -4.31 9.54
N TYR A 119 -0.54 -4.20 8.21
CA TYR A 119 -0.60 -5.32 7.30
C TYR A 119 0.57 -5.23 6.32
N ASP A 120 1.47 -6.19 6.41
CA ASP A 120 2.61 -6.27 5.49
C ASP A 120 2.15 -6.77 4.12
N ALA A 121 2.66 -6.15 3.07
CA ALA A 121 2.47 -6.63 1.72
C ALA A 121 3.17 -8.00 1.56
N PRO A 122 2.43 -9.07 1.22
CA PRO A 122 3.03 -10.38 1.02
C PRO A 122 4.05 -10.37 -0.12
N THR A 123 5.16 -11.05 0.09
CA THR A 123 6.26 -11.19 -0.87
C THR A 123 6.27 -12.60 -1.45
N GLY A 124 7.01 -12.79 -2.54
CA GLY A 124 7.18 -14.06 -3.22
C GLY A 124 6.73 -14.02 -4.67
N ALA A 125 7.30 -14.89 -5.49
CA ALA A 125 7.01 -14.94 -6.92
C ALA A 125 5.51 -15.16 -7.19
N ILE A 126 5.00 -14.49 -8.23
CA ILE A 126 3.60 -14.59 -8.65
C ILE A 126 3.51 -15.01 -10.12
N GLY A 127 2.56 -15.87 -10.43
CA GLY A 127 2.29 -16.32 -11.80
C GLY A 127 1.88 -15.16 -12.73
N PRO A 128 2.10 -15.28 -14.05
CA PRO A 128 1.83 -14.20 -15.00
C PRO A 128 0.36 -13.81 -15.09
N ASP A 129 -0.55 -14.75 -14.83
CA ASP A 129 -2.01 -14.56 -14.93
C ASP A 129 -2.69 -14.54 -13.54
N LYS A 130 -1.91 -14.30 -12.48
CA LYS A 130 -2.39 -14.26 -11.11
C LYS A 130 -2.36 -12.84 -10.56
N ALA A 131 -3.32 -12.57 -9.67
CA ALA A 131 -3.34 -11.45 -8.75
C ALA A 131 -3.16 -11.97 -7.32
N ARG A 132 -2.55 -11.17 -6.45
CA ARG A 132 -2.46 -11.45 -5.02
C ARG A 132 -3.43 -10.54 -4.28
N VAL A 133 -4.19 -11.10 -3.37
CA VAL A 133 -5.20 -10.37 -2.60
C VAL A 133 -4.93 -10.59 -1.12
N VAL A 134 -4.94 -9.49 -0.37
CA VAL A 134 -5.07 -9.48 1.09
C VAL A 134 -6.41 -8.85 1.39
N LEU A 135 -7.28 -9.56 2.09
CA LEU A 135 -8.56 -9.04 2.56
C LEU A 135 -8.53 -8.96 4.07
N ALA A 136 -8.57 -7.74 4.62
CA ALA A 136 -8.59 -7.47 6.03
C ALA A 136 -10.01 -7.11 6.50
N HIS A 137 -10.42 -7.69 7.62
CA HIS A 137 -11.68 -7.38 8.28
C HIS A 137 -11.47 -6.26 9.29
N THR A 138 -11.82 -5.03 8.93
CA THR A 138 -11.68 -3.81 9.75
C THR A 138 -13.05 -3.19 10.10
N ALA A 139 -14.14 -3.96 9.92
CA ALA A 139 -15.51 -3.50 10.18
C ALA A 139 -15.97 -3.80 11.62
N THR A 140 -16.92 -2.99 12.11
CA THR A 140 -17.55 -3.13 13.43
C THR A 140 -18.62 -4.22 13.37
N VAL A 141 -18.19 -5.46 13.28
CA VAL A 141 -19.05 -6.64 13.23
C VAL A 141 -18.32 -7.87 13.77
N ALA A 142 -19.07 -8.89 14.17
CA ALA A 142 -18.53 -10.19 14.55
C ALA A 142 -17.73 -10.82 13.40
N PRO A 143 -16.92 -11.87 13.66
CA PRO A 143 -16.15 -12.53 12.62
C PRO A 143 -17.00 -12.88 11.39
N ALA A 144 -16.39 -12.73 10.22
CA ALA A 144 -17.03 -12.92 8.93
C ALA A 144 -16.36 -14.02 8.10
N ASP A 145 -17.16 -14.66 7.26
CA ASP A 145 -16.68 -15.55 6.20
C ASP A 145 -16.62 -14.76 4.89
N VAL A 146 -15.63 -15.07 4.05
CA VAL A 146 -15.49 -14.49 2.71
C VAL A 146 -15.97 -15.49 1.68
N ARG A 147 -16.94 -15.07 0.87
CA ARG A 147 -17.44 -15.83 -0.26
C ARG A 147 -16.95 -15.20 -1.56
N VAL A 148 -16.40 -16.04 -2.45
CA VAL A 148 -15.95 -15.64 -3.79
C VAL A 148 -16.66 -16.49 -4.83
N ASN A 149 -17.31 -15.86 -5.79
CA ASN A 149 -18.08 -16.53 -6.86
C ASN A 149 -19.08 -17.57 -6.29
N GLY A 150 -19.71 -17.25 -5.16
CA GLY A 150 -20.69 -18.10 -4.48
C GLY A 150 -20.10 -19.17 -3.55
N GLU A 151 -18.77 -19.35 -3.52
CA GLU A 151 -18.10 -20.34 -2.65
C GLU A 151 -17.42 -19.67 -1.47
N THR A 152 -17.54 -20.22 -0.25
CA THR A 152 -16.83 -19.73 0.92
C THR A 152 -15.36 -20.16 0.85
N VAL A 153 -14.46 -19.18 0.76
CA VAL A 153 -13.00 -19.40 0.60
C VAL A 153 -12.23 -19.14 1.87
N PHE A 154 -12.74 -18.26 2.73
CA PHE A 154 -12.16 -18.00 4.05
C PHE A 154 -13.26 -17.95 5.09
N THR A 155 -12.96 -18.40 6.30
CA THR A 155 -13.93 -18.49 7.39
C THR A 155 -13.39 -17.84 8.65
N ASN A 156 -14.30 -17.23 9.41
CA ASN A 156 -14.05 -16.76 10.77
C ASN A 156 -12.93 -15.72 10.87
N ILE A 157 -12.88 -14.78 9.93
CA ILE A 157 -11.94 -13.66 10.00
C ILE A 157 -12.47 -12.64 11.00
N ALA A 158 -11.76 -12.44 12.11
CA ALA A 158 -12.13 -11.48 13.14
C ALA A 158 -11.66 -10.06 12.78
N ASN A 159 -12.23 -9.05 13.46
CA ASN A 159 -11.81 -7.66 13.30
C ASN A 159 -10.31 -7.51 13.61
N GLY A 160 -9.56 -6.89 12.68
CA GLY A 160 -8.10 -6.78 12.69
C GLY A 160 -7.37 -7.96 12.02
N GLU A 161 -8.05 -9.08 11.76
CA GLU A 161 -7.46 -10.21 11.04
C GLU A 161 -7.61 -10.05 9.52
N PHE A 162 -6.81 -10.81 8.78
CA PHE A 162 -6.82 -10.82 7.32
C PHE A 162 -6.69 -12.24 6.76
N ALA A 163 -7.06 -12.38 5.49
CA ALA A 163 -6.80 -13.56 4.68
C ALA A 163 -6.03 -13.18 3.42
N GLU A 164 -5.19 -14.09 2.94
CA GLU A 164 -4.37 -13.91 1.75
C GLU A 164 -4.63 -15.03 0.74
N ALA A 165 -4.69 -14.66 -0.55
CA ALA A 165 -4.79 -15.63 -1.63
C ALA A 165 -4.12 -15.14 -2.92
N GLU A 166 -3.65 -16.10 -3.72
CA GLU A 166 -3.35 -15.90 -5.13
C GLU A 166 -4.50 -16.44 -5.98
N VAL A 167 -5.13 -15.55 -6.73
CA VAL A 167 -6.30 -15.87 -7.56
C VAL A 167 -6.00 -15.57 -9.03
N PRO A 168 -6.72 -16.19 -9.98
CA PRO A 168 -6.63 -15.77 -11.38
C PRO A 168 -6.98 -14.29 -11.52
N ALA A 169 -6.29 -13.57 -12.41
CA ALA A 169 -6.72 -12.23 -12.79
C ALA A 169 -8.09 -12.27 -13.46
N GLY A 170 -8.89 -11.24 -13.26
CA GLY A 170 -10.26 -11.16 -13.77
C GLY A 170 -11.22 -10.55 -12.76
N THR A 171 -12.51 -10.60 -13.08
CA THR A 171 -13.56 -10.12 -12.19
C THR A 171 -14.06 -11.27 -11.31
N HIS A 172 -14.16 -11.00 -10.01
CA HIS A 172 -14.66 -11.94 -9.01
C HIS A 172 -15.81 -11.29 -8.23
N GLU A 173 -16.89 -12.03 -8.04
CA GLU A 173 -17.95 -11.63 -7.13
C GLU A 173 -17.51 -11.94 -5.69
N VAL A 174 -17.45 -10.93 -4.81
CA VAL A 174 -16.99 -11.07 -3.43
C VAL A 174 -18.08 -10.60 -2.47
N ALA A 175 -18.32 -11.37 -1.41
CA ALA A 175 -19.25 -11.00 -0.35
C ALA A 175 -18.68 -11.39 1.02
N LEU A 176 -19.00 -10.58 2.05
CA LEU A 176 -18.78 -10.91 3.45
C LEU A 176 -20.09 -11.36 4.08
N ILE A 177 -20.04 -12.46 4.81
CA ILE A 177 -21.19 -13.11 5.43
C ILE A 177 -20.86 -13.30 6.91
N PRO A 178 -21.84 -13.17 7.83
CA PRO A 178 -21.60 -13.52 9.23
C PRO A 178 -21.08 -14.95 9.35
N SER A 179 -20.01 -15.16 10.11
CA SER A 179 -19.33 -16.45 10.18
C SER A 179 -20.28 -17.58 10.60
N GLY A 180 -20.19 -18.71 9.88
CA GLY A 180 -21.02 -19.89 10.09
C GLY A 180 -22.50 -19.71 9.73
N SER A 181 -22.87 -18.65 9.01
CA SER A 181 -24.24 -18.30 8.65
C SER A 181 -24.51 -18.54 7.16
N THR A 182 -25.79 -18.74 6.85
CA THR A 182 -26.35 -18.69 5.49
C THR A 182 -27.18 -17.43 5.26
N ALA A 183 -27.09 -16.47 6.17
CA ALA A 183 -27.80 -15.20 6.09
C ALA A 183 -27.34 -14.35 4.90
N ASP A 184 -28.06 -13.26 4.67
CA ASP A 184 -27.68 -12.26 3.68
C ASP A 184 -26.29 -11.67 3.98
N PRO A 185 -25.53 -11.29 2.94
CA PRO A 185 -24.24 -10.65 3.12
C PRO A 185 -24.31 -9.37 3.96
N ILE A 186 -23.33 -9.18 4.85
CA ILE A 186 -23.12 -7.91 5.57
C ILE A 186 -22.45 -6.87 4.67
N LEU A 187 -21.78 -7.34 3.61
CA LEU A 187 -21.20 -6.51 2.55
C LEU A 187 -21.21 -7.29 1.23
N GLY A 188 -21.63 -6.63 0.16
CA GLY A 188 -21.66 -7.23 -1.16
C GLY A 188 -23.01 -7.92 -1.50
N PRO A 189 -23.05 -8.73 -2.59
CA PRO A 189 -21.91 -9.05 -3.46
C PRO A 189 -21.36 -7.83 -4.21
N LEU A 190 -20.03 -7.79 -4.37
CA LEU A 190 -19.31 -6.75 -5.08
C LEU A 190 -18.50 -7.38 -6.21
N ASP A 191 -18.53 -6.78 -7.39
CA ASP A 191 -17.64 -7.16 -8.49
C ASP A 191 -16.26 -6.52 -8.27
N VAL A 192 -15.25 -7.35 -8.01
CA VAL A 192 -13.87 -6.96 -7.79
C VAL A 192 -13.03 -7.35 -9.01
N ALA A 193 -12.54 -6.37 -9.75
CA ALA A 193 -11.64 -6.58 -10.87
C ALA A 193 -10.20 -6.64 -10.38
N LEU A 194 -9.52 -7.77 -10.61
CA LEU A 194 -8.15 -8.02 -10.19
C LEU A 194 -7.24 -8.09 -11.42
N GLU A 195 -6.25 -7.22 -11.48
CA GLU A 195 -5.27 -7.20 -12.56
C GLU A 195 -4.15 -8.22 -12.32
N ALA A 196 -3.64 -8.80 -13.41
CA ALA A 196 -2.52 -9.72 -13.32
C ALA A 196 -1.26 -9.05 -12.77
N ARG A 197 -0.52 -9.76 -11.91
CA ARG A 197 0.68 -9.25 -11.24
C ARG A 197 0.44 -7.98 -10.42
N THR A 198 -0.71 -7.91 -9.78
CA THR A 198 -1.07 -6.82 -8.87
C THR A 198 -1.35 -7.41 -7.48
N LEU A 199 -0.88 -6.72 -6.46
CA LEU A 199 -1.34 -6.89 -5.09
C LEU A 199 -2.55 -5.96 -4.89
N SER A 200 -3.63 -6.50 -4.34
CA SER A 200 -4.79 -5.73 -3.88
C SER A 200 -4.96 -5.98 -2.39
N MET A 201 -4.71 -4.94 -1.58
CA MET A 201 -4.99 -4.94 -0.14
C MET A 201 -6.35 -4.30 0.06
N ILE A 202 -7.32 -5.08 0.49
CA ILE A 202 -8.74 -4.72 0.57
C ILE A 202 -9.15 -4.67 2.04
N TYR A 203 -9.67 -3.55 2.49
CA TYR A 203 -10.09 -3.28 3.85
C TYR A 203 -11.61 -3.17 3.88
N ALA A 204 -12.31 -4.17 4.43
CA ALA A 204 -13.74 -4.08 4.68
C ALA A 204 -13.97 -3.32 5.99
N TYR A 205 -14.57 -2.14 5.93
CA TYR A 205 -14.74 -1.24 7.06
C TYR A 205 -16.18 -0.79 7.24
N GLY A 206 -16.48 -0.12 8.36
CA GLY A 206 -17.79 0.43 8.68
C GLY A 206 -18.62 -0.49 9.57
N ASN A 207 -19.93 -0.23 9.64
CA ASN A 207 -20.87 -0.95 10.49
C ASN A 207 -22.16 -1.25 9.70
N PRO A 208 -22.59 -2.51 9.60
CA PRO A 208 -23.81 -2.85 8.88
C PRO A 208 -25.08 -2.29 9.53
N ARG A 209 -25.03 -1.93 10.83
CA ARG A 209 -26.20 -1.41 11.56
C ARG A 209 -26.54 0.03 11.22
N ASP A 210 -25.56 0.82 10.77
CA ASP A 210 -25.74 2.23 10.39
C ASP A 210 -25.60 2.45 8.88
N GLY A 211 -25.37 1.38 8.12
CA GLY A 211 -25.22 1.43 6.66
C GLY A 211 -23.88 1.99 6.18
N SER A 212 -22.87 2.13 7.04
CA SER A 212 -21.55 2.64 6.66
C SER A 212 -20.61 1.59 6.09
N MET A 213 -21.06 0.33 5.93
CA MET A 213 -20.24 -0.74 5.36
C MET A 213 -19.73 -0.39 3.96
N ASN A 214 -18.44 -0.49 3.78
CA ASN A 214 -17.77 -0.23 2.49
C ASN A 214 -16.41 -0.91 2.44
N VAL A 215 -15.67 -0.74 1.33
CA VAL A 215 -14.30 -1.21 1.15
C VAL A 215 -13.36 -0.09 0.76
N ILE A 216 -12.12 -0.19 1.21
CA ILE A 216 -11.00 0.57 0.69
C ILE A 216 -10.07 -0.42 0.02
N ALA A 217 -9.55 -0.09 -1.16
CA ALA A 217 -8.58 -0.92 -1.84
C ALA A 217 -7.31 -0.14 -2.14
N HIS A 218 -6.21 -0.65 -1.64
CA HIS A 218 -4.87 -0.20 -1.97
C HIS A 218 -4.23 -1.22 -2.91
N THR A 219 -3.78 -0.78 -4.09
CA THR A 219 -3.21 -1.67 -5.10
C THR A 219 -1.78 -1.29 -5.43
N ALA A 220 -0.95 -2.30 -5.65
CA ALA A 220 0.43 -2.12 -6.07
C ALA A 220 0.80 -3.13 -7.15
N ALA A 221 1.56 -2.70 -8.16
CA ALA A 221 2.09 -3.61 -9.16
C ALA A 221 3.17 -4.51 -8.55
N LEU A 222 3.15 -5.80 -8.90
CA LEU A 222 4.15 -6.77 -8.50
C LEU A 222 5.13 -7.04 -9.64
N THR A 223 6.41 -7.17 -9.29
CA THR A 223 7.42 -7.73 -10.20
C THR A 223 7.26 -9.24 -10.30
N ALA A 224 7.94 -9.88 -11.25
CA ALA A 224 7.83 -11.34 -11.43
C ALA A 224 8.32 -12.14 -10.19
N ASP A 225 9.24 -11.58 -9.42
CA ASP A 225 9.73 -12.10 -8.15
C ASP A 225 8.85 -11.69 -6.94
N GLY A 226 7.75 -10.95 -7.19
CA GLY A 226 6.74 -10.58 -6.22
C GLY A 226 7.09 -9.38 -5.35
N ALA A 227 8.15 -8.63 -5.68
CA ALA A 227 8.42 -7.39 -5.00
C ALA A 227 7.34 -6.35 -5.35
N VAL A 228 6.82 -5.66 -4.34
CA VAL A 228 5.90 -4.55 -4.51
C VAL A 228 6.64 -3.36 -5.11
N ARG A 229 6.08 -2.79 -6.18
CA ARG A 229 6.48 -1.47 -6.66
C ARG A 229 5.44 -0.47 -6.18
N PRO A 230 5.79 0.47 -5.30
CA PRO A 230 4.87 1.54 -4.94
C PRO A 230 4.44 2.27 -6.21
N THR A 231 3.15 2.25 -6.51
CA THR A 231 2.57 3.12 -7.52
C THR A 231 2.26 4.45 -6.87
N THR A 232 2.59 5.55 -7.53
CA THR A 232 2.21 6.89 -7.05
C THR A 232 0.70 6.92 -6.88
N ILE A 233 0.23 7.15 -5.67
CA ILE A 233 -1.20 7.26 -5.39
C ILE A 233 -1.62 8.61 -5.90
N ASP A 234 -2.51 8.60 -6.89
CA ASP A 234 -3.19 9.81 -7.34
C ASP A 234 -4.25 10.15 -6.28
N THR A 235 -3.91 11.04 -5.34
CA THR A 235 -4.79 11.48 -4.24
C THR A 235 -5.87 12.44 -4.76
N GLY A 236 -6.57 12.05 -5.79
CA GLY A 236 -7.61 12.82 -6.42
C GLY A 236 -8.88 12.01 -6.64
N SER A 237 -9.79 12.06 -5.70
CA SER A 237 -11.20 11.64 -5.75
C SER A 237 -11.56 10.46 -4.88
N ALA A 238 -12.50 10.73 -3.99
CA ALA A 238 -13.19 9.78 -3.14
C ALA A 238 -13.34 8.37 -3.76
N GLY A 239 -12.70 7.42 -3.15
CA GLY A 239 -13.16 6.07 -3.05
C GLY A 239 -13.23 5.22 -4.29
N LEU A 240 -12.15 5.01 -5.01
CA LEU A 240 -11.96 3.79 -5.81
C LEU A 240 -10.54 3.83 -6.37
N ALA A 241 -9.62 3.08 -5.80
CA ALA A 241 -8.36 2.79 -6.47
C ALA A 241 -8.68 2.17 -7.84
N ARG A 242 -7.96 2.60 -8.88
CA ARG A 242 -8.13 2.04 -10.23
C ARG A 242 -8.00 0.51 -10.15
N GLY A 243 -9.05 -0.21 -10.54
CA GLY A 243 -9.03 -1.67 -10.59
C GLY A 243 -10.11 -2.35 -9.76
N ILE A 244 -10.85 -1.64 -8.89
CA ILE A 244 -12.01 -2.17 -8.20
C ILE A 244 -13.24 -1.37 -8.60
N THR A 245 -14.16 -1.98 -9.31
CA THR A 245 -15.46 -1.39 -9.64
C THR A 245 -16.49 -1.94 -8.67
N VAL A 246 -16.94 -1.11 -7.74
CA VAL A 246 -18.09 -1.42 -6.90
C VAL A 246 -19.33 -0.99 -7.68
N ASN A 247 -20.26 -1.90 -7.91
CA ASN A 247 -21.51 -1.58 -8.59
C ASN A 247 -22.45 -0.86 -7.62
N PRO A 248 -22.72 0.46 -7.78
CA PRO A 248 -23.51 1.23 -6.82
C PRO A 248 -25.01 0.91 -6.81
N PHE A 249 -25.49 0.06 -7.72
CA PHE A 249 -26.92 -0.24 -7.84
C PHE A 249 -27.45 -1.28 -6.83
N LEU A 250 -26.60 -1.88 -5.99
CA LEU A 250 -27.01 -2.88 -5.00
C LEU A 250 -27.07 -2.34 -3.56
N LEU A 251 -26.80 -1.06 -3.33
CA LEU A 251 -26.85 -0.43 -1.99
C LEU A 251 -28.18 0.31 -1.70
N GLY A 252 -29.19 0.11 -2.54
CA GLY A 252 -30.50 0.75 -2.39
C GLY A 252 -31.64 -0.27 -2.40
N GLY A 253 -31.98 -0.76 -1.24
CA GLY A 253 -33.16 -1.59 -1.04
C GLY A 253 -33.57 -1.58 0.42
#